data_80afc57dcdfea9e6d83c9f94183dd2dd
#
_entry.id   80afc57dcdfea9e6d83c9f94183dd2dd
#
_cell.length_a   1.000
_cell.length_b   1.000
_cell.length_c   1.000
_cell.angle_alpha   90.00
_cell.angle_beta   90.00
_cell.angle_gamma   90.00
#
_symmetry.space_group_name_H-M   'P 1'
#
loop_
_entity.id
_entity.type
_entity.pdbx_description
1 polymer ?
#
loop_
_entity_poly.entity_id
_entity_poly.type
_entity_poly.pdbx_seq_one_letter_code
_entity_poly.pdbx_strand_id
1 'polypeptide(L)'
;MCGIVGYVGAKECTAILVNSLTKLEYRGYDSAGIAVFEGDRIKTVKAKGKLKEGLIKKLENEPHFTATAGIGHTRWATHGEPSDINSHPIGNGRVSIVHNGIIENYRKLKEFLISKGYGFESQTDTEAVAKLLDYNYDGDPIDTIIRTIADIEGAYSLGIMFREHKNRIFAARKESPLIVGKGKGEMFIASDVTAIIEYTREYYLLEPGAVADITADGVTFYDMHKNVIEKELQVATWDVSAAEKGGYAHFMLKEICEQPDALKKTINPRIKGGMPDFSECGLTDEKLRNYHHIYIVGCGSAMHAGMVGKYVIEKLARTPVVVDIASEFRYRDPLLAPDDLVVIISQSGETADTLAALKLANSIGADTLAIVNVVGSSIAREAKMVMYTLAGPEISVCSTKAYMVQAAFMYLLAFRVAYARNAIDEEQCRQLISELSQIPSKVQKCVDDQTQYQKVASKLISADSLLYIGRGLDYALSMEGSLKLKEISYIHSESYAAGELKHGTISLIEDGMPVIAVATQHDLYEKTMSNIKEVKTRGATVVMVCSEDMKFDGNDVDYPVMLPLARDLLMPLVAVVPLQLIAYYTAALKNFDVDHPRNLAKSVTVE
;
A
#
# COMPACT_ATOMS: atom_id res chain seq x y z
N MET A 1 5.41 7.87 1.37
CA MET A 1 4.46 8.82 0.71
C MET A 1 4.06 9.89 1.72
N CYS A 2 3.87 11.14 1.28
CA CYS A 2 3.51 12.24 2.15
C CYS A 2 2.00 12.33 2.42
N GLY A 3 1.59 13.03 3.49
CA GLY A 3 0.20 13.33 3.80
C GLY A 3 -0.11 14.81 3.60
N ILE A 4 -1.12 15.14 2.83
CA ILE A 4 -1.68 16.50 2.67
C ILE A 4 -2.99 16.59 3.43
N VAL A 5 -3.17 17.69 4.14
CA VAL A 5 -4.46 18.12 4.68
C VAL A 5 -4.63 19.63 4.47
N GLY A 6 -5.89 20.08 4.38
CA GLY A 6 -6.25 21.48 4.44
C GLY A 6 -7.65 21.61 5.01
N TYR A 7 -7.92 22.76 5.59
CA TYR A 7 -9.18 23.09 6.21
C TYR A 7 -9.56 24.55 5.95
N VAL A 8 -10.81 24.79 5.65
CA VAL A 8 -11.42 26.12 5.65
C VAL A 8 -12.83 26.02 6.22
N GLY A 9 -13.15 26.84 7.20
CA GLY A 9 -14.44 26.79 7.89
C GLY A 9 -14.59 27.89 8.93
N ALA A 10 -15.46 27.65 9.91
CA ALA A 10 -15.70 28.59 11.02
C ALA A 10 -14.90 28.26 12.29
N LYS A 11 -14.32 27.06 12.39
CA LYS A 11 -13.57 26.60 13.56
C LYS A 11 -12.09 26.97 13.45
N GLU A 12 -11.42 27.04 14.59
CA GLU A 12 -9.95 27.14 14.63
C GLU A 12 -9.33 25.94 13.92
N CYS A 13 -8.45 26.20 12.95
CA CYS A 13 -7.97 25.17 12.01
C CYS A 13 -6.79 24.36 12.53
N THR A 14 -5.97 24.86 13.47
CA THR A 14 -4.72 24.21 13.88
C THR A 14 -4.95 22.83 14.48
N ALA A 15 -5.92 22.72 15.40
CA ALA A 15 -6.28 21.45 16.02
C ALA A 15 -6.82 20.44 15.01
N ILE A 16 -7.64 20.91 14.04
CA ILE A 16 -8.18 20.08 12.95
C ILE A 16 -7.06 19.58 12.05
N LEU A 17 -6.14 20.47 11.64
CA LEU A 17 -4.99 20.10 10.80
C LEU A 17 -4.09 19.07 11.50
N VAL A 18 -3.74 19.32 12.77
CA VAL A 18 -2.88 18.39 13.54
C VAL A 18 -3.56 17.04 13.73
N ASN A 19 -4.85 16.99 14.07
CA ASN A 19 -5.58 15.72 14.20
C ASN A 19 -5.62 14.97 12.87
N SER A 20 -5.92 15.66 11.77
CA SER A 20 -5.94 15.07 10.43
C SER A 20 -4.55 14.58 9.99
N LEU A 21 -3.48 15.33 10.27
CA LEU A 21 -2.09 14.91 10.01
C LEU A 21 -1.69 13.67 10.83
N THR A 22 -2.17 13.56 12.07
CA THR A 22 -1.93 12.38 12.91
C THR A 22 -2.50 11.11 12.26
N LYS A 23 -3.65 11.21 11.58
CA LYS A 23 -4.24 10.09 10.83
C LYS A 23 -3.45 9.76 9.55
N LEU A 24 -2.57 10.64 9.08
CA LEU A 24 -1.72 10.44 7.89
C LEU A 24 -0.25 10.19 8.22
N GLU A 25 0.15 10.14 9.50
CA GLU A 25 1.54 9.97 9.90
C GLU A 25 2.15 8.66 9.35
N TYR A 26 1.33 7.62 9.16
CA TYR A 26 1.75 6.36 8.52
C TYR A 26 2.21 6.54 7.06
N ARG A 27 1.87 7.66 6.41
CA ARG A 27 2.31 7.99 5.05
C ARG A 27 3.66 8.70 5.02
N GLY A 28 4.01 9.47 6.05
CA GLY A 28 5.28 10.19 6.13
C GLY A 28 5.50 10.72 7.54
N TYR A 29 6.69 10.52 8.08
CA TYR A 29 7.02 10.84 9.47
C TYR A 29 8.41 11.46 9.63
N ASP A 30 9.07 11.84 8.53
CA ASP A 30 10.42 12.44 8.55
C ASP A 30 10.38 13.89 9.01
N SER A 31 9.29 14.57 8.70
CA SER A 31 9.03 15.94 9.14
C SER A 31 7.56 16.30 8.93
N ALA A 32 7.08 17.34 9.59
CA ALA A 32 5.73 17.84 9.46
C ALA A 32 5.66 19.36 9.58
N GLY A 33 4.57 19.95 9.08
CA GLY A 33 4.31 21.38 9.26
C GLY A 33 2.92 21.78 8.86
N ILE A 34 2.53 22.97 9.31
CA ILE A 34 1.28 23.64 8.95
C ILE A 34 1.54 25.08 8.51
N ALA A 35 0.69 25.61 7.65
CA ALA A 35 0.60 27.01 7.34
C ALA A 35 -0.85 27.47 7.55
N VAL A 36 -1.01 28.61 8.24
CA VAL A 36 -2.33 29.17 8.58
C VAL A 36 -2.36 30.66 8.30
N PHE A 37 -3.56 31.22 8.04
CA PHE A 37 -3.73 32.68 7.95
C PHE A 37 -3.71 33.31 9.34
N GLU A 38 -2.78 34.23 9.59
CA GLU A 38 -2.71 35.03 10.80
C GLU A 38 -2.73 36.53 10.43
N GLY A 39 -3.91 37.14 10.52
CA GLY A 39 -4.10 38.52 10.05
C GLY A 39 -3.85 38.65 8.54
N ASP A 40 -2.84 39.44 8.17
CA ASP A 40 -2.43 39.68 6.78
C ASP A 40 -1.24 38.81 6.33
N ARG A 41 -0.90 37.78 7.09
CA ARG A 41 0.25 36.93 6.82
C ARG A 41 -0.15 35.46 6.77
N ILE A 42 0.65 34.67 6.06
CA ILE A 42 0.66 33.23 6.20
C ILE A 42 1.76 32.88 7.19
N LYS A 43 1.38 32.31 8.34
CA LYS A 43 2.34 31.82 9.32
C LYS A 43 2.55 30.34 9.14
N THR A 44 3.83 29.92 9.13
CA THR A 44 4.22 28.53 8.93
C THR A 44 4.98 28.03 10.16
N VAL A 45 4.58 26.86 10.67
CA VAL A 45 5.30 26.13 11.73
C VAL A 45 5.69 24.77 11.19
N LYS A 46 7.00 24.47 11.23
CA LYS A 46 7.59 23.24 10.67
C LYS A 46 8.54 22.60 11.64
N ALA A 47 8.61 21.27 11.63
CA ALA A 47 9.54 20.52 12.45
C ALA A 47 10.00 19.23 11.76
N LYS A 48 11.28 18.90 11.93
CA LYS A 48 11.84 17.58 11.66
C LYS A 48 11.31 16.56 12.67
N GLY A 49 11.13 15.31 12.24
CA GLY A 49 10.73 14.17 13.07
C GLY A 49 9.23 13.93 13.12
N LYS A 50 8.82 12.95 13.91
CA LYS A 50 7.43 12.57 14.10
C LYS A 50 6.59 13.73 14.64
N LEU A 51 5.30 13.76 14.32
CA LEU A 51 4.36 14.82 14.73
C LEU A 51 4.43 15.14 16.22
N LYS A 52 4.34 14.13 17.07
CA LYS A 52 4.33 14.28 18.52
C LYS A 52 5.64 14.89 19.06
N GLU A 53 6.76 14.50 18.51
CA GLU A 53 8.09 14.90 18.97
C GLU A 53 8.57 16.21 18.35
N GLY A 54 8.08 16.53 17.16
CA GLY A 54 8.43 17.69 16.36
C GLY A 54 7.37 18.79 16.36
N LEU A 55 6.41 18.71 15.43
CA LEU A 55 5.44 19.78 15.16
C LEU A 55 4.57 20.10 16.38
N ILE A 56 4.03 19.11 17.09
CA ILE A 56 3.13 19.35 18.23
C ILE A 56 3.88 20.09 19.34
N LYS A 57 5.10 19.66 19.69
CA LYS A 57 5.93 20.36 20.68
C LYS A 57 6.27 21.82 20.30
N LYS A 58 6.46 22.08 19.00
CA LYS A 58 6.67 23.46 18.55
C LYS A 58 5.43 24.30 18.70
N LEU A 59 4.28 23.75 18.33
CA LEU A 59 2.98 24.43 18.46
C LEU A 59 2.61 24.75 19.91
N GLU A 60 3.00 23.93 20.89
CA GLU A 60 2.81 24.20 22.32
C GLU A 60 3.55 25.48 22.79
N ASN A 61 4.64 25.84 22.10
CA ASN A 61 5.44 27.05 22.39
C ASN A 61 5.04 28.26 21.53
N GLU A 62 4.12 28.09 20.58
CA GLU A 62 3.61 29.18 19.76
C GLU A 62 2.39 29.85 20.42
N PRO A 63 2.15 31.14 20.15
CA PRO A 63 0.88 31.76 20.52
C PRO A 63 -0.31 31.00 19.93
N HIS A 64 -1.42 31.00 20.66
CA HIS A 64 -2.66 30.36 20.18
C HIS A 64 -3.12 31.02 18.87
N PHE A 65 -3.29 30.21 17.83
CA PHE A 65 -3.80 30.66 16.54
C PHE A 65 -5.32 30.82 16.59
N THR A 66 -5.84 31.83 15.91
CA THR A 66 -7.28 32.04 15.71
C THR A 66 -7.68 31.82 14.25
N ALA A 67 -6.79 31.25 13.46
CA ALA A 67 -6.99 31.03 12.04
C ALA A 67 -8.09 29.99 11.77
N THR A 68 -8.92 30.27 10.76
CA THR A 68 -10.02 29.40 10.32
C THR A 68 -9.75 28.72 8.97
N ALA A 69 -8.57 28.97 8.39
CA ALA A 69 -8.12 28.29 7.18
C ALA A 69 -6.61 28.04 7.22
N GLY A 70 -6.20 26.87 6.72
CA GLY A 70 -4.80 26.47 6.68
C GLY A 70 -4.59 25.17 5.93
N ILE A 71 -3.32 24.88 5.65
CA ILE A 71 -2.85 23.64 5.04
C ILE A 71 -1.78 22.98 5.93
N GLY A 72 -1.65 21.68 5.83
CA GLY A 72 -0.68 20.92 6.61
C GLY A 72 -0.15 19.71 5.84
N HIS A 73 1.01 19.23 6.29
CA HIS A 73 1.74 18.19 5.60
C HIS A 73 2.53 17.30 6.56
N THR A 74 2.55 15.99 6.28
CA THR A 74 3.55 15.04 6.81
C THR A 74 4.42 14.56 5.67
N ARG A 75 5.75 14.68 5.83
CA ARG A 75 6.71 14.47 4.76
C ARG A 75 7.40 13.13 4.86
N TRP A 76 7.49 12.46 3.73
CA TRP A 76 8.45 11.44 3.41
C TRP A 76 9.48 12.05 2.45
N ALA A 77 10.73 12.16 2.87
CA ALA A 77 11.75 12.89 2.12
C ALA A 77 12.15 12.16 0.83
N THR A 78 11.95 12.82 -0.31
CA THR A 78 12.44 12.40 -1.64
C THR A 78 13.59 13.32 -2.11
N HIS A 79 13.41 14.64 -2.02
CA HIS A 79 14.37 15.66 -2.39
C HIS A 79 14.73 16.52 -1.17
N GLY A 80 16.01 16.56 -0.82
CA GLY A 80 16.53 17.24 0.37
C GLY A 80 16.33 16.44 1.66
N GLU A 81 17.33 16.43 2.53
CA GLU A 81 17.32 15.73 3.81
C GLU A 81 16.18 16.19 4.73
N PRO A 82 15.72 15.33 5.67
CA PRO A 82 14.77 15.75 6.69
C PRO A 82 15.33 16.89 7.56
N SER A 83 14.73 18.06 7.43
CA SER A 83 15.09 19.29 8.17
C SER A 83 13.89 20.22 8.25
N ASP A 84 13.92 21.19 9.16
CA ASP A 84 12.85 22.19 9.27
C ASP A 84 12.72 23.02 7.98
N ILE A 85 13.83 23.33 7.30
CA ILE A 85 13.84 24.11 6.05
C ILE A 85 13.14 23.32 4.93
N ASN A 86 13.49 22.04 4.79
CA ASN A 86 12.96 21.17 3.75
C ASN A 86 11.57 20.60 4.06
N SER A 87 11.02 20.86 5.25
CA SER A 87 9.66 20.47 5.63
C SER A 87 8.63 21.33 4.90
N HIS A 88 7.52 20.73 4.53
CA HIS A 88 6.36 21.48 4.01
C HIS A 88 5.50 22.00 5.18
N PRO A 89 4.75 23.09 4.97
CA PRO A 89 4.57 23.90 3.75
C PRO A 89 5.81 24.68 3.33
N ILE A 90 6.00 24.87 2.03
CA ILE A 90 7.05 25.71 1.43
C ILE A 90 6.39 26.98 0.86
N GLY A 91 7.00 28.14 1.09
CA GLY A 91 6.46 29.40 0.60
C GLY A 91 7.40 30.58 0.73
N ASN A 92 7.01 31.71 0.14
CA ASN A 92 7.77 32.95 0.08
C ASN A 92 7.03 34.17 0.70
N GLY A 93 6.02 33.92 1.51
CA GLY A 93 5.22 34.96 2.15
C GLY A 93 3.98 35.40 1.36
N ARG A 94 3.96 35.34 0.01
CA ARG A 94 2.75 35.50 -0.80
C ARG A 94 2.03 34.17 -1.01
N VAL A 95 2.78 33.13 -1.36
CA VAL A 95 2.26 31.80 -1.64
C VAL A 95 2.83 30.81 -0.62
N SER A 96 1.99 29.91 -0.13
CA SER A 96 2.43 28.75 0.66
C SER A 96 1.79 27.51 0.11
N ILE A 97 2.59 26.44 -0.09
CA ILE A 97 2.12 25.20 -0.69
C ILE A 97 2.55 23.97 0.09
N VAL A 98 1.72 22.94 0.01
CA VAL A 98 2.06 21.55 0.36
C VAL A 98 2.02 20.71 -0.91
N HIS A 99 2.92 19.74 -1.03
CA HIS A 99 3.10 18.97 -2.26
C HIS A 99 3.39 17.50 -1.95
N ASN A 100 2.66 16.63 -2.62
CA ASN A 100 2.97 15.20 -2.75
C ASN A 100 3.31 14.90 -4.20
N GLY A 101 4.43 14.27 -4.44
CA GLY A 101 4.89 13.92 -5.79
C GLY A 101 6.35 14.29 -6.01
N ILE A 102 6.74 14.30 -7.29
CA ILE A 102 8.06 14.74 -7.77
C ILE A 102 7.87 15.61 -8.99
N ILE A 103 8.50 16.78 -8.99
CA ILE A 103 8.57 17.68 -10.14
C ILE A 103 9.85 17.38 -10.92
N GLU A 104 9.74 16.65 -12.00
CA GLU A 104 10.88 16.13 -12.77
C GLU A 104 11.72 17.23 -13.39
N ASN A 105 11.08 18.28 -13.89
CA ASN A 105 11.75 19.42 -14.53
C ASN A 105 12.17 20.54 -13.54
N TYR A 106 12.14 20.29 -12.21
CA TYR A 106 12.40 21.33 -11.19
C TYR A 106 13.73 22.05 -11.37
N ARG A 107 14.77 21.38 -11.87
CA ARG A 107 16.09 22.01 -12.12
C ARG A 107 16.01 23.10 -13.17
N LYS A 108 15.34 22.86 -14.28
CA LYS A 108 15.12 23.85 -15.34
C LYS A 108 14.30 25.03 -14.82
N LEU A 109 13.24 24.76 -14.06
CA LEU A 109 12.41 25.79 -13.44
C LEU A 109 13.22 26.62 -12.43
N LYS A 110 14.05 25.99 -11.61
CA LYS A 110 14.94 26.66 -10.67
C LYS A 110 15.91 27.60 -11.37
N GLU A 111 16.60 27.15 -12.43
CA GLU A 111 17.52 27.96 -13.22
C GLU A 111 16.81 29.17 -13.85
N PHE A 112 15.61 28.94 -14.42
CA PHE A 112 14.76 30.02 -14.96
C PHE A 112 14.42 31.05 -13.87
N LEU A 113 13.92 30.62 -12.71
CA LEU A 113 13.52 31.51 -11.63
C LEU A 113 14.70 32.27 -11.01
N ILE A 114 15.89 31.66 -10.91
CA ILE A 114 17.13 32.34 -10.49
C ILE A 114 17.44 33.45 -11.51
N SER A 115 17.28 33.23 -12.82
CA SER A 115 17.48 34.26 -13.84
C SER A 115 16.50 35.43 -13.72
N LYS A 116 15.36 35.22 -13.03
CA LYS A 116 14.36 36.25 -12.72
C LYS A 116 14.55 36.90 -11.34
N GLY A 117 15.63 36.56 -10.64
CA GLY A 117 15.98 37.15 -9.35
C GLY A 117 15.46 36.42 -8.10
N TYR A 118 14.88 35.23 -8.25
CA TYR A 118 14.43 34.43 -7.13
C TYR A 118 15.61 33.71 -6.44
N GLY A 119 15.73 33.88 -5.14
CA GLY A 119 16.63 33.07 -4.29
C GLY A 119 15.96 31.75 -3.89
N PHE A 120 16.73 30.73 -3.55
CA PHE A 120 16.25 29.43 -3.07
C PHE A 120 16.86 29.10 -1.72
N GLU A 121 16.06 28.61 -0.78
CA GLU A 121 16.48 28.28 0.59
C GLU A 121 16.46 26.78 0.84
N SER A 122 15.47 26.06 0.28
CA SER A 122 15.34 24.62 0.48
C SER A 122 15.98 23.82 -0.66
N GLN A 123 16.17 22.54 -0.38
CA GLN A 123 16.66 21.57 -1.37
C GLN A 123 15.51 20.83 -2.08
N THR A 124 14.25 21.27 -1.85
CA THR A 124 13.06 20.59 -2.39
C THR A 124 12.73 21.08 -3.80
N ASP A 125 12.22 20.17 -4.61
CA ASP A 125 11.59 20.47 -5.90
C ASP A 125 10.34 21.35 -5.73
N THR A 126 9.64 21.21 -4.61
CA THR A 126 8.46 21.99 -4.22
C THR A 126 8.72 23.49 -4.17
N GLU A 127 9.92 23.95 -3.79
CA GLU A 127 10.24 25.37 -3.75
C GLU A 127 10.22 25.99 -5.15
N ALA A 128 10.58 25.23 -6.18
CA ALA A 128 10.47 25.71 -7.56
C ALA A 128 9.00 25.98 -7.95
N VAL A 129 8.07 25.11 -7.51
CA VAL A 129 6.64 25.33 -7.76
C VAL A 129 6.10 26.52 -6.97
N ALA A 130 6.47 26.67 -5.70
CA ALA A 130 6.03 27.81 -4.89
C ALA A 130 6.47 29.16 -5.50
N LYS A 131 7.71 29.23 -6.01
CA LYS A 131 8.26 30.43 -6.65
C LYS A 131 7.70 30.64 -8.08
N LEU A 132 7.37 29.57 -8.79
CA LEU A 132 6.70 29.66 -10.09
C LEU A 132 5.26 30.18 -9.95
N LEU A 133 4.54 29.76 -8.91
CA LEU A 133 3.23 30.32 -8.58
C LEU A 133 3.33 31.83 -8.26
N ASP A 134 4.33 32.27 -7.50
CA ASP A 134 4.54 33.67 -7.20
C ASP A 134 4.93 34.48 -8.46
N TYR A 135 5.78 33.91 -9.33
CA TYR A 135 6.17 34.52 -10.60
C TYR A 135 4.99 34.70 -11.57
N ASN A 136 4.12 33.69 -11.65
CA ASN A 136 2.95 33.69 -12.53
C ASN A 136 1.77 34.50 -11.98
N TYR A 137 1.82 34.94 -10.70
CA TYR A 137 0.69 35.60 -10.05
C TYR A 137 0.45 37.01 -10.58
N ASP A 138 -0.76 37.24 -11.10
CA ASP A 138 -1.21 38.52 -11.65
C ASP A 138 -2.52 39.04 -10.99
N GLY A 139 -2.92 38.42 -9.87
CA GLY A 139 -4.15 38.76 -9.14
C GLY A 139 -5.25 37.71 -9.24
N ASP A 140 -5.20 36.80 -10.21
CA ASP A 140 -6.14 35.69 -10.36
C ASP A 140 -5.46 34.36 -9.98
N PRO A 141 -5.85 33.73 -8.86
CA PRO A 141 -5.22 32.49 -8.41
C PRO A 141 -5.51 31.31 -9.34
N ILE A 142 -6.67 31.24 -10.00
CA ILE A 142 -7.01 30.12 -10.89
C ILE A 142 -6.15 30.16 -12.14
N ASP A 143 -6.03 31.31 -12.79
CA ASP A 143 -5.14 31.47 -13.96
C ASP A 143 -3.68 31.21 -13.59
N THR A 144 -3.27 31.67 -12.41
CA THR A 144 -1.92 31.44 -11.89
C THR A 144 -1.63 29.95 -11.74
N ILE A 145 -2.57 29.20 -11.14
CA ILE A 145 -2.40 27.75 -10.93
C ILE A 145 -2.40 27.03 -12.27
N ILE A 146 -3.34 27.34 -13.17
CA ILE A 146 -3.42 26.71 -14.49
C ILE A 146 -2.12 26.90 -15.28
N ARG A 147 -1.57 28.14 -15.33
CA ARG A 147 -0.28 28.42 -15.99
C ARG A 147 0.87 27.64 -15.34
N THR A 148 0.89 27.60 -14.00
CA THR A 148 1.94 26.89 -13.28
C THR A 148 1.90 25.38 -13.53
N ILE A 149 0.71 24.76 -13.48
CA ILE A 149 0.60 23.30 -13.70
C ILE A 149 0.81 22.92 -15.17
N ALA A 150 0.71 23.85 -16.12
CA ALA A 150 1.08 23.64 -17.51
C ALA A 150 2.61 23.59 -17.73
N ASP A 151 3.38 24.25 -16.86
CA ASP A 151 4.83 24.35 -16.96
C ASP A 151 5.58 23.26 -16.17
N ILE A 152 4.90 22.56 -15.24
CA ILE A 152 5.53 21.52 -14.41
C ILE A 152 5.33 20.12 -15.01
N GLU A 153 6.39 19.32 -14.97
CA GLU A 153 6.40 17.93 -15.41
C GLU A 153 6.49 16.99 -14.20
N GLY A 154 5.90 15.79 -14.30
CA GLY A 154 5.91 14.78 -13.25
C GLY A 154 4.57 14.63 -12.51
N ALA A 155 4.58 13.90 -11.40
CA ALA A 155 3.41 13.64 -10.55
C ALA A 155 3.30 14.68 -9.43
N TYR A 156 2.11 15.25 -9.22
CA TYR A 156 1.88 16.20 -8.14
C TYR A 156 0.46 16.16 -7.56
N SER A 157 0.36 16.47 -6.27
CA SER A 157 -0.85 16.96 -5.60
C SER A 157 -0.46 18.19 -4.79
N LEU A 158 -1.15 19.28 -5.00
CA LEU A 158 -0.86 20.58 -4.41
C LEU A 158 -2.02 21.07 -3.57
N GLY A 159 -1.74 21.49 -2.34
CA GLY A 159 -2.60 22.37 -1.54
C GLY A 159 -1.94 23.73 -1.50
N ILE A 160 -2.66 24.79 -1.86
CA ILE A 160 -2.11 26.12 -2.13
C ILE A 160 -2.88 27.18 -1.34
N MET A 161 -2.15 28.12 -0.75
CA MET A 161 -2.69 29.33 -0.13
C MET A 161 -2.03 30.57 -0.76
N PHE A 162 -2.84 31.57 -1.09
CA PHE A 162 -2.37 32.90 -1.48
C PHE A 162 -2.74 33.90 -0.37
N ARG A 163 -1.79 34.70 0.06
CA ARG A 163 -1.97 35.68 1.15
C ARG A 163 -3.11 36.66 0.87
N GLU A 164 -3.27 37.07 -0.39
CA GLU A 164 -4.28 38.00 -0.86
C GLU A 164 -5.69 37.38 -0.88
N HIS A 165 -5.82 36.05 -0.80
CA HIS A 165 -7.09 35.31 -0.86
C HIS A 165 -7.35 34.59 0.46
N LYS A 166 -7.60 35.36 1.52
CA LYS A 166 -7.87 34.86 2.87
C LYS A 166 -9.09 33.94 2.90
N ASN A 167 -9.06 32.97 3.81
CA ASN A 167 -10.15 32.00 3.98
C ASN A 167 -10.50 31.22 2.70
N ARG A 168 -9.51 31.03 1.84
CA ARG A 168 -9.60 30.19 0.64
C ARG A 168 -8.38 29.28 0.56
N ILE A 169 -8.62 28.07 0.09
CA ILE A 169 -7.57 27.09 -0.20
C ILE A 169 -7.79 26.63 -1.63
N PHE A 170 -6.69 26.46 -2.36
CA PHE A 170 -6.75 25.93 -3.72
C PHE A 170 -6.09 24.57 -3.75
N ALA A 171 -6.55 23.71 -4.65
CA ALA A 171 -5.97 22.39 -4.85
C ALA A 171 -5.84 22.06 -6.35
N ALA A 172 -4.75 21.39 -6.70
CA ALA A 172 -4.55 20.86 -8.05
C ALA A 172 -3.84 19.51 -7.96
N ARG A 173 -4.05 18.61 -8.93
CA ARG A 173 -3.37 17.31 -8.95
C ARG A 173 -3.10 16.80 -10.36
N LYS A 174 -2.05 15.96 -10.44
CA LYS A 174 -1.78 15.04 -11.55
C LYS A 174 -1.14 13.77 -10.95
N GLU A 175 -1.79 12.63 -11.09
CA GLU A 175 -1.38 11.30 -10.61
C GLU A 175 -1.47 11.09 -9.08
N SER A 176 -0.76 11.87 -8.24
CA SER A 176 -0.86 11.71 -6.77
C SER A 176 -2.28 11.95 -6.24
N PRO A 177 -2.80 11.16 -5.27
CA PRO A 177 -4.17 11.27 -4.81
C PRO A 177 -4.43 12.57 -4.04
N LEU A 178 -5.59 13.21 -4.31
CA LEU A 178 -6.11 14.35 -3.56
C LEU A 178 -7.64 14.39 -3.69
N ILE A 179 -8.32 14.58 -2.55
CA ILE A 179 -9.77 14.71 -2.45
C ILE A 179 -10.15 16.05 -1.84
N VAL A 180 -11.39 16.49 -2.09
CA VAL A 180 -12.00 17.66 -1.45
C VAL A 180 -13.18 17.17 -0.61
N GLY A 181 -13.05 17.23 0.72
CA GLY A 181 -14.11 16.84 1.67
C GLY A 181 -15.13 17.94 1.86
N LYS A 182 -16.43 17.57 1.91
CA LYS A 182 -17.54 18.49 2.11
C LYS A 182 -18.17 18.29 3.49
N GLY A 183 -17.96 19.26 4.38
CA GLY A 183 -18.60 19.32 5.69
C GLY A 183 -19.79 20.31 5.73
N LYS A 184 -20.32 20.56 6.92
CA LYS A 184 -21.40 21.53 7.13
C LYS A 184 -20.79 22.90 7.46
N GLY A 185 -20.72 23.81 6.48
CA GLY A 185 -20.08 25.12 6.62
C GLY A 185 -18.56 25.02 6.81
N GLU A 186 -17.97 23.95 6.32
CA GLU A 186 -16.53 23.70 6.37
C GLU A 186 -16.12 22.77 5.23
N MET A 187 -14.94 22.98 4.67
CA MET A 187 -14.39 22.18 3.58
C MET A 187 -12.96 21.74 3.90
N PHE A 188 -12.57 20.66 3.30
CA PHE A 188 -11.28 20.01 3.53
C PHE A 188 -10.59 19.68 2.22
N ILE A 189 -9.26 19.61 2.23
CA ILE A 189 -8.50 18.81 1.27
C ILE A 189 -7.75 17.72 2.03
N ALA A 190 -7.61 16.56 1.43
CA ALA A 190 -6.83 15.47 2.01
C ALA A 190 -6.26 14.57 0.92
N SER A 191 -5.07 14.03 1.17
CA SER A 191 -4.50 12.99 0.31
C SER A 191 -5.11 11.60 0.54
N ASP A 192 -5.92 11.46 1.62
CA ASP A 192 -6.66 10.23 1.94
C ASP A 192 -7.89 10.59 2.77
N VAL A 193 -9.01 9.90 2.51
CA VAL A 193 -10.27 10.12 3.23
C VAL A 193 -10.16 9.82 4.73
N THR A 194 -9.24 8.95 5.14
CA THR A 194 -8.99 8.64 6.57
C THR A 194 -8.64 9.87 7.39
N ALA A 195 -8.00 10.88 6.79
CA ALA A 195 -7.64 12.12 7.47
C ALA A 195 -8.85 12.94 7.91
N ILE A 196 -9.97 12.86 7.19
CA ILE A 196 -11.13 13.74 7.35
C ILE A 196 -12.42 13.00 7.73
N ILE A 197 -12.39 11.66 7.81
CA ILE A 197 -13.58 10.82 8.01
C ILE A 197 -14.33 11.11 9.34
N GLU A 198 -13.64 11.63 10.35
CA GLU A 198 -14.25 12.08 11.60
C GLU A 198 -15.08 13.35 11.45
N TYR A 199 -14.78 14.17 10.44
CA TYR A 199 -15.45 15.46 10.18
C TYR A 199 -16.52 15.34 9.11
N THR A 200 -16.23 14.56 8.04
CA THR A 200 -17.16 14.31 6.94
C THR A 200 -16.86 13.01 6.23
N ARG A 201 -17.93 12.37 5.74
CA ARG A 201 -17.86 11.21 4.85
C ARG A 201 -18.09 11.58 3.39
N GLU A 202 -18.55 12.80 3.11
CA GLU A 202 -18.82 13.30 1.77
C GLU A 202 -17.57 13.93 1.18
N TYR A 203 -17.20 13.53 -0.03
CA TYR A 203 -16.02 14.06 -0.70
C TYR A 203 -16.15 14.03 -2.23
N TYR A 204 -15.39 14.91 -2.87
CA TYR A 204 -15.17 14.90 -4.32
C TYR A 204 -13.78 14.37 -4.62
N LEU A 205 -13.67 13.55 -5.67
CA LEU A 205 -12.37 13.20 -6.23
C LEU A 205 -11.88 14.35 -7.11
N LEU A 206 -10.66 14.82 -6.86
CA LEU A 206 -10.03 15.79 -7.76
C LEU A 206 -9.35 15.01 -8.90
N GLU A 207 -9.79 15.24 -10.14
CA GLU A 207 -9.24 14.58 -11.32
C GLU A 207 -7.92 15.18 -11.77
N PRO A 208 -7.10 14.45 -12.55
CA PRO A 208 -5.87 15.00 -13.14
C PRO A 208 -6.14 16.25 -13.98
N GLY A 209 -5.38 17.32 -13.75
CA GLY A 209 -5.53 18.61 -14.43
C GLY A 209 -6.68 19.48 -13.93
N ALA A 210 -7.51 19.02 -12.98
CA ALA A 210 -8.53 19.85 -12.38
C ALA A 210 -7.92 20.75 -11.27
N VAL A 211 -8.46 21.98 -11.18
CA VAL A 211 -8.17 22.95 -10.12
C VAL A 211 -9.40 23.18 -9.27
N ALA A 212 -9.26 23.11 -7.94
CA ALA A 212 -10.35 23.39 -7.00
C ALA A 212 -10.11 24.72 -6.29
N ASP A 213 -11.13 25.56 -6.23
CA ASP A 213 -11.23 26.78 -5.43
C ASP A 213 -12.18 26.53 -4.27
N ILE A 214 -11.69 26.55 -3.06
CA ILE A 214 -12.34 26.01 -1.88
C ILE A 214 -12.52 27.10 -0.83
N THR A 215 -13.78 27.33 -0.43
CA THR A 215 -14.17 28.24 0.66
C THR A 215 -14.96 27.46 1.70
N ALA A 216 -15.31 28.09 2.83
CA ALA A 216 -16.16 27.46 3.85
C ALA A 216 -17.56 27.07 3.32
N ASP A 217 -18.07 27.81 2.32
CA ASP A 217 -19.40 27.61 1.74
C ASP A 217 -19.47 26.52 0.68
N GLY A 218 -18.32 26.14 0.10
CA GLY A 218 -18.27 25.12 -0.94
C GLY A 218 -17.01 25.14 -1.80
N VAL A 219 -17.07 24.43 -2.92
CA VAL A 219 -15.97 24.30 -3.88
C VAL A 219 -16.45 24.55 -5.30
N THR A 220 -15.61 25.22 -6.08
CA THR A 220 -15.76 25.35 -7.54
C THR A 220 -14.58 24.63 -8.22
N PHE A 221 -14.87 23.77 -9.17
CA PHE A 221 -13.85 23.05 -9.92
C PHE A 221 -13.69 23.65 -11.32
N TYR A 222 -12.45 23.73 -11.78
CA TYR A 222 -12.07 24.25 -13.08
C TYR A 222 -11.23 23.23 -13.86
N ASP A 223 -11.41 23.21 -15.18
CA ASP A 223 -10.51 22.53 -16.08
C ASP A 223 -9.29 23.40 -16.45
N MET A 224 -8.38 22.86 -17.29
CA MET A 224 -7.19 23.57 -17.77
C MET A 224 -7.50 24.78 -18.68
N HIS A 225 -8.74 24.95 -19.11
CA HIS A 225 -9.23 26.10 -19.89
C HIS A 225 -10.04 27.09 -19.06
N LYS A 226 -10.03 26.91 -17.71
CA LYS A 226 -10.78 27.72 -16.75
C LYS A 226 -12.30 27.59 -16.92
N ASN A 227 -12.81 26.57 -17.54
CA ASN A 227 -14.22 26.26 -17.52
C ASN A 227 -14.60 25.62 -16.19
N VAL A 228 -15.77 26.02 -15.65
CA VAL A 228 -16.33 25.36 -14.46
C VAL A 228 -16.81 23.97 -14.84
N ILE A 229 -16.39 22.97 -14.05
CA ILE A 229 -16.77 21.57 -14.23
C ILE A 229 -17.51 21.06 -13.01
N GLU A 230 -18.55 20.25 -13.23
CA GLU A 230 -19.28 19.58 -12.15
C GLU A 230 -18.59 18.27 -11.77
N LYS A 231 -18.64 17.93 -10.47
CA LYS A 231 -18.09 16.69 -9.92
C LYS A 231 -19.14 15.95 -9.12
N GLU A 232 -19.10 14.64 -9.19
CA GLU A 232 -19.98 13.77 -8.42
C GLU A 232 -19.52 13.70 -6.96
N LEU A 233 -20.46 13.87 -6.03
CA LEU A 233 -20.22 13.73 -4.60
C LEU A 233 -20.22 12.25 -4.23
N GLN A 234 -19.13 11.80 -3.62
CA GLN A 234 -18.95 10.43 -3.15
C GLN A 234 -19.12 10.35 -1.64
N VAL A 235 -19.47 9.18 -1.13
CA VAL A 235 -19.62 8.92 0.31
C VAL A 235 -18.72 7.76 0.72
N ALA A 236 -17.87 7.98 1.73
CA ALA A 236 -17.05 6.93 2.31
C ALA A 236 -17.93 5.95 3.10
N THR A 237 -17.86 4.67 2.73
CA THR A 237 -18.70 3.59 3.29
C THR A 237 -18.10 2.90 4.51
N TRP A 238 -16.88 3.24 4.90
CA TRP A 238 -16.19 2.55 6.01
C TRP A 238 -16.55 3.18 7.36
N ASP A 239 -16.42 2.37 8.42
CA ASP A 239 -16.62 2.82 9.79
C ASP A 239 -15.34 3.50 10.33
N VAL A 240 -15.49 4.58 11.10
CA VAL A 240 -14.39 5.28 11.80
C VAL A 240 -13.65 4.34 12.74
N SER A 241 -14.38 3.43 13.41
CA SER A 241 -13.80 2.40 14.31
C SER A 241 -12.81 1.46 13.62
N ALA A 242 -12.93 1.27 12.30
CA ALA A 242 -12.00 0.45 11.54
C ALA A 242 -10.59 1.07 11.46
N ALA A 243 -10.47 2.39 11.58
CA ALA A 243 -9.22 3.13 11.61
C ALA A 243 -8.61 3.30 13.01
N GLU A 244 -9.17 2.66 14.04
CA GLU A 244 -8.67 2.67 15.42
C GLU A 244 -8.00 1.34 15.77
N LYS A 245 -7.07 1.35 16.75
CA LYS A 245 -6.38 0.13 17.22
C LYS A 245 -7.30 -0.89 17.89
N GLY A 246 -8.46 -0.49 18.39
CA GLY A 246 -9.46 -1.40 18.96
C GLY A 246 -8.95 -2.23 20.14
N GLY A 247 -8.04 -1.69 20.98
CA GLY A 247 -7.44 -2.38 22.11
C GLY A 247 -6.18 -3.19 21.81
N TYR A 248 -5.78 -3.32 20.54
CA TYR A 248 -4.52 -3.95 20.16
C TYR A 248 -3.32 -3.01 20.39
N ALA A 249 -2.15 -3.58 20.70
CA ALA A 249 -0.92 -2.81 20.89
C ALA A 249 -0.52 -2.05 19.60
N HIS A 250 -0.68 -2.69 18.45
CA HIS A 250 -0.29 -2.18 17.13
C HIS A 250 -1.37 -2.47 16.10
N PHE A 251 -1.44 -1.64 15.04
CA PHE A 251 -2.33 -1.88 13.89
C PHE A 251 -2.00 -3.19 13.19
N MET A 252 -0.71 -3.52 13.02
CA MET A 252 -0.31 -4.78 12.39
C MET A 252 -0.91 -6.00 13.08
N LEU A 253 -0.88 -6.05 14.43
CA LEU A 253 -1.48 -7.17 15.15
C LEU A 253 -3.01 -7.23 14.96
N LYS A 254 -3.68 -6.07 15.04
CA LYS A 254 -5.11 -5.96 14.75
C LYS A 254 -5.43 -6.52 13.36
N GLU A 255 -4.68 -6.07 12.35
CA GLU A 255 -4.87 -6.44 10.95
C GLU A 255 -4.59 -7.93 10.67
N ILE A 256 -3.62 -8.52 11.37
CA ILE A 256 -3.41 -9.97 11.35
C ILE A 256 -4.63 -10.71 11.96
N CYS A 257 -5.15 -10.22 13.09
CA CYS A 257 -6.31 -10.82 13.74
C CYS A 257 -7.63 -10.60 12.97
N GLU A 258 -7.71 -9.58 12.11
CA GLU A 258 -8.85 -9.32 11.23
C GLU A 258 -8.90 -10.22 9.97
N GLN A 259 -7.86 -10.97 9.67
CA GLN A 259 -7.77 -11.78 8.44
C GLN A 259 -8.93 -12.79 8.26
N PRO A 260 -9.43 -13.49 9.30
CA PRO A 260 -10.59 -14.38 9.14
C PRO A 260 -11.82 -13.67 8.59
N ASP A 261 -12.10 -12.47 9.08
CA ASP A 261 -13.26 -11.68 8.65
C ASP A 261 -13.02 -11.01 7.29
N ALA A 262 -11.80 -10.54 7.02
CA ALA A 262 -11.41 -10.02 5.72
C ALA A 262 -11.57 -11.08 4.62
N LEU A 263 -11.16 -12.32 4.89
CA LEU A 263 -11.38 -13.47 3.98
C LEU A 263 -12.88 -13.68 3.68
N LYS A 264 -13.74 -13.71 4.72
CA LYS A 264 -15.19 -13.87 4.53
C LYS A 264 -15.77 -12.77 3.66
N LYS A 265 -15.40 -11.51 3.92
CA LYS A 265 -15.84 -10.33 3.16
C LYS A 265 -15.36 -10.36 1.71
N THR A 266 -14.19 -10.94 1.46
CA THR A 266 -13.62 -11.08 0.12
C THR A 266 -14.24 -12.25 -0.65
N ILE A 267 -14.39 -13.42 -0.02
CA ILE A 267 -14.80 -14.67 -0.68
C ILE A 267 -16.31 -14.71 -0.89
N ASN A 268 -17.11 -14.49 0.17
CA ASN A 268 -18.54 -14.77 0.16
C ASN A 268 -19.34 -14.02 -0.91
N PRO A 269 -19.12 -12.69 -1.16
CA PRO A 269 -19.87 -11.98 -2.20
C PRO A 269 -19.59 -12.49 -3.62
N ARG A 270 -18.46 -13.19 -3.81
CA ARG A 270 -17.99 -13.68 -5.12
C ARG A 270 -18.34 -15.15 -5.38
N ILE A 271 -19.21 -15.71 -4.54
CA ILE A 271 -19.73 -17.06 -4.74
C ILE A 271 -21.23 -16.93 -5.01
N LYS A 272 -21.62 -17.27 -6.23
CA LYS A 272 -23.04 -17.36 -6.62
C LYS A 272 -23.36 -18.78 -7.05
N GLY A 273 -24.38 -19.35 -6.47
CA GLY A 273 -24.77 -20.75 -6.75
C GLY A 273 -23.64 -21.75 -6.46
N GLY A 274 -22.73 -21.48 -5.51
CA GLY A 274 -21.59 -22.36 -5.17
C GLY A 274 -20.40 -22.28 -6.15
N MET A 275 -20.38 -21.32 -7.08
CA MET A 275 -19.34 -21.12 -8.07
C MET A 275 -18.73 -19.71 -7.94
N PRO A 276 -17.44 -19.52 -8.30
CA PRO A 276 -16.85 -18.18 -8.36
C PRO A 276 -17.56 -17.35 -9.43
N ASP A 277 -17.93 -16.12 -9.11
CA ASP A 277 -18.61 -15.20 -10.03
C ASP A 277 -17.85 -13.89 -10.17
N PHE A 278 -17.53 -13.52 -11.41
CA PHE A 278 -16.85 -12.30 -11.82
C PHE A 278 -17.70 -11.45 -12.77
N SER A 279 -19.00 -11.72 -12.83
CA SER A 279 -19.92 -11.03 -13.75
C SER A 279 -20.00 -9.52 -13.48
N GLU A 280 -19.80 -9.10 -12.21
CA GLU A 280 -19.82 -7.68 -11.83
C GLU A 280 -18.75 -6.84 -12.52
N CYS A 281 -17.59 -7.42 -12.87
CA CYS A 281 -16.52 -6.74 -13.59
C CYS A 281 -16.47 -7.07 -15.09
N GLY A 282 -17.40 -7.90 -15.60
CA GLY A 282 -17.44 -8.27 -17.01
C GLY A 282 -16.41 -9.32 -17.46
N LEU A 283 -15.79 -10.03 -16.50
CA LEU A 283 -14.90 -11.15 -16.80
C LEU A 283 -15.73 -12.43 -16.99
N THR A 284 -16.02 -12.78 -18.25
CA THR A 284 -16.87 -13.92 -18.63
C THR A 284 -16.04 -15.18 -18.87
N ASP A 285 -16.73 -16.36 -18.85
CA ASP A 285 -16.09 -17.65 -19.18
C ASP A 285 -15.57 -17.70 -20.61
N GLU A 286 -16.23 -17.00 -21.54
CA GLU A 286 -15.78 -16.87 -22.92
C GLU A 286 -14.43 -16.16 -23.00
N LYS A 287 -14.28 -15.03 -22.31
CA LYS A 287 -13.00 -14.32 -22.20
C LYS A 287 -11.92 -15.21 -21.58
N LEU A 288 -12.23 -15.86 -20.45
CA LEU A 288 -11.28 -16.73 -19.74
C LEU A 288 -10.81 -17.92 -20.58
N ARG A 289 -11.64 -18.44 -21.48
CA ARG A 289 -11.25 -19.50 -22.44
C ARG A 289 -10.27 -19.02 -23.50
N ASN A 290 -10.41 -17.77 -23.92
CA ASN A 290 -9.73 -17.24 -25.09
C ASN A 290 -8.36 -16.59 -24.77
N TYR A 291 -8.08 -16.22 -23.51
CA TYR A 291 -6.76 -15.65 -23.17
C TYR A 291 -5.64 -16.68 -23.39
N HIS A 292 -4.60 -16.28 -24.11
CA HIS A 292 -3.44 -17.12 -24.35
C HIS A 292 -2.52 -17.19 -23.12
N HIS A 293 -2.22 -16.05 -22.51
CA HIS A 293 -1.43 -15.96 -21.30
C HIS A 293 -2.15 -15.15 -20.22
N ILE A 294 -1.79 -15.40 -18.98
CA ILE A 294 -2.16 -14.57 -17.86
C ILE A 294 -0.88 -13.97 -17.27
N TYR A 295 -0.78 -12.66 -17.31
CA TYR A 295 0.28 -11.92 -16.63
C TYR A 295 -0.27 -11.45 -15.29
N ILE A 296 0.53 -11.57 -14.22
CA ILE A 296 0.19 -11.05 -12.90
C ILE A 296 1.29 -10.07 -12.49
N VAL A 297 0.94 -8.82 -12.29
CA VAL A 297 1.91 -7.75 -12.08
C VAL A 297 1.61 -7.02 -10.78
N GLY A 298 2.63 -6.82 -9.96
CA GLY A 298 2.53 -6.12 -8.67
C GLY A 298 3.91 -5.83 -8.09
N CYS A 299 3.92 -5.18 -6.92
CA CYS A 299 5.12 -4.89 -6.15
C CYS A 299 5.05 -5.56 -4.77
N GLY A 300 6.19 -6.07 -4.25
CA GLY A 300 6.30 -6.61 -2.90
C GLY A 300 5.29 -7.71 -2.60
N SER A 301 4.54 -7.59 -1.50
CA SER A 301 3.54 -8.59 -1.09
C SER A 301 2.46 -8.85 -2.15
N ALA A 302 2.10 -7.84 -2.95
CA ALA A 302 1.14 -8.02 -4.05
C ALA A 302 1.71 -8.95 -5.14
N MET A 303 2.99 -8.84 -5.47
CA MET A 303 3.67 -9.76 -6.39
C MET A 303 3.75 -11.17 -5.79
N HIS A 304 4.04 -11.30 -4.48
CA HIS A 304 4.05 -12.61 -3.81
C HIS A 304 2.67 -13.28 -3.80
N ALA A 305 1.57 -12.52 -3.65
CA ALA A 305 0.21 -13.05 -3.84
C ALA A 305 0.02 -13.56 -5.27
N GLY A 306 0.57 -12.84 -6.26
CA GLY A 306 0.60 -13.26 -7.66
C GLY A 306 1.39 -14.56 -7.87
N MET A 307 2.49 -14.76 -7.15
CA MET A 307 3.26 -16.03 -7.20
C MET A 307 2.44 -17.21 -6.73
N VAL A 308 1.66 -17.08 -5.66
CA VAL A 308 0.70 -18.11 -5.24
C VAL A 308 -0.32 -18.35 -6.35
N GLY A 309 -0.88 -17.27 -6.92
CA GLY A 309 -1.81 -17.34 -8.05
C GLY A 309 -1.26 -18.10 -9.24
N LYS A 310 -0.01 -17.86 -9.62
CA LYS A 310 0.69 -18.61 -10.68
C LYS A 310 0.66 -20.11 -10.45
N TYR A 311 1.14 -20.56 -9.30
CA TYR A 311 1.18 -22.00 -8.99
C TYR A 311 -0.20 -22.64 -9.04
N VAL A 312 -1.23 -21.95 -8.53
CA VAL A 312 -2.59 -22.47 -8.48
C VAL A 312 -3.24 -22.51 -9.86
N ILE A 313 -3.10 -21.44 -10.66
CA ILE A 313 -3.67 -21.37 -12.03
C ILE A 313 -2.98 -22.40 -12.92
N GLU A 314 -1.65 -22.47 -12.93
CA GLU A 314 -0.91 -23.42 -13.75
C GLU A 314 -1.23 -24.88 -13.37
N LYS A 315 -1.38 -25.17 -12.07
CA LYS A 315 -1.71 -26.52 -11.58
C LYS A 315 -3.12 -26.93 -11.98
N LEU A 316 -4.12 -26.07 -11.83
CA LEU A 316 -5.52 -26.41 -12.06
C LEU A 316 -5.98 -26.17 -13.50
N ALA A 317 -5.66 -25.01 -14.07
CA ALA A 317 -6.16 -24.60 -15.38
C ALA A 317 -5.22 -24.95 -16.55
N ARG A 318 -3.98 -25.37 -16.26
CA ARG A 318 -2.92 -25.69 -17.25
C ARG A 318 -2.68 -24.54 -18.24
N THR A 319 -2.84 -23.31 -17.74
CA THR A 319 -2.66 -22.07 -18.48
C THR A 319 -1.34 -21.43 -18.08
N PRO A 320 -0.46 -21.02 -19.04
CA PRO A 320 0.78 -20.34 -18.71
C PRO A 320 0.53 -19.03 -17.96
N VAL A 321 1.26 -18.80 -16.87
CA VAL A 321 1.19 -17.59 -16.05
C VAL A 321 2.57 -16.98 -15.89
N VAL A 322 2.68 -15.70 -16.21
CA VAL A 322 3.88 -14.91 -15.98
C VAL A 322 3.64 -13.96 -14.81
N VAL A 323 4.45 -14.08 -13.76
CA VAL A 323 4.43 -13.11 -12.65
C VAL A 323 5.63 -12.20 -12.78
N ASP A 324 5.40 -10.90 -12.63
CA ASP A 324 6.46 -9.92 -12.79
C ASP A 324 6.39 -8.79 -11.75
N ILE A 325 7.53 -8.21 -11.44
CA ILE A 325 7.65 -6.99 -10.64
C ILE A 325 7.29 -5.80 -11.52
N ALA A 326 6.38 -4.95 -11.05
CA ALA A 326 5.83 -3.88 -11.89
C ALA A 326 6.89 -2.88 -12.39
N SER A 327 7.91 -2.56 -11.58
CA SER A 327 9.03 -1.70 -11.98
C SER A 327 9.83 -2.27 -13.16
N GLU A 328 10.00 -3.60 -13.22
CA GLU A 328 10.74 -4.25 -14.29
C GLU A 328 9.88 -4.53 -15.52
N PHE A 329 8.60 -4.90 -15.29
CA PHE A 329 7.64 -5.23 -16.35
C PHE A 329 7.56 -4.14 -17.41
N ARG A 330 7.49 -2.87 -17.01
CA ARG A 330 7.35 -1.72 -17.93
C ARG A 330 8.58 -1.48 -18.80
N TYR A 331 9.78 -1.86 -18.34
CA TYR A 331 11.03 -1.55 -19.05
C TYR A 331 11.61 -2.70 -19.85
N ARG A 332 11.18 -3.95 -19.58
CA ARG A 332 11.69 -5.12 -20.28
C ARG A 332 11.02 -5.42 -21.62
N ASP A 333 10.12 -4.54 -22.11
CA ASP A 333 9.35 -4.75 -23.34
C ASP A 333 8.60 -6.10 -23.33
N PRO A 334 7.55 -6.25 -22.46
CA PRO A 334 6.91 -7.52 -22.24
C PRO A 334 6.20 -8.03 -23.51
N LEU A 335 6.24 -9.35 -23.71
CA LEU A 335 5.61 -10.01 -24.87
C LEU A 335 4.09 -10.09 -24.66
N LEU A 336 3.41 -8.93 -24.68
CA LEU A 336 1.96 -8.82 -24.53
C LEU A 336 1.27 -8.82 -25.88
N ALA A 337 0.09 -9.44 -25.91
CA ALA A 337 -0.82 -9.42 -27.04
C ALA A 337 -2.24 -8.99 -26.60
N PRO A 338 -3.10 -8.52 -27.51
CA PRO A 338 -4.48 -8.11 -27.20
C PRO A 338 -5.35 -9.24 -26.61
N ASP A 339 -5.00 -10.49 -26.83
CA ASP A 339 -5.65 -11.70 -26.32
C ASP A 339 -4.99 -12.25 -25.03
N ASP A 340 -4.21 -11.44 -24.35
CA ASP A 340 -3.69 -11.74 -23.00
C ASP A 340 -4.51 -11.04 -21.91
N LEU A 341 -4.53 -11.63 -20.72
CA LEU A 341 -5.05 -11.02 -19.50
C LEU A 341 -3.92 -10.53 -18.62
N VAL A 342 -3.92 -9.24 -18.27
CA VAL A 342 -2.99 -8.67 -17.30
C VAL A 342 -3.72 -8.39 -15.99
N VAL A 343 -3.41 -9.17 -14.96
CA VAL A 343 -3.94 -9.01 -13.60
C VAL A 343 -3.02 -8.08 -12.83
N ILE A 344 -3.55 -6.94 -12.43
CA ILE A 344 -2.84 -5.88 -11.72
C ILE A 344 -3.22 -5.94 -10.25
N ILE A 345 -2.27 -6.21 -9.37
CA ILE A 345 -2.51 -6.32 -7.93
C ILE A 345 -1.91 -5.15 -7.17
N SER A 346 -2.73 -4.41 -6.41
CA SER A 346 -2.28 -3.31 -5.56
C SER A 346 -3.25 -3.10 -4.39
N GLN A 347 -2.75 -3.02 -3.16
CA GLN A 347 -3.60 -2.72 -2.00
C GLN A 347 -4.16 -1.31 -2.10
N SER A 348 -3.32 -0.30 -2.30
CA SER A 348 -3.72 1.12 -2.37
C SER A 348 -4.35 1.51 -3.71
N GLY A 349 -4.03 0.78 -4.78
CA GLY A 349 -4.37 1.18 -6.14
C GLY A 349 -3.68 2.47 -6.62
N GLU A 350 -2.61 2.90 -5.91
CA GLU A 350 -1.87 4.15 -6.18
C GLU A 350 -0.36 3.91 -6.37
N THR A 351 0.09 2.65 -6.45
CA THR A 351 1.51 2.32 -6.65
C THR A 351 1.95 2.75 -8.04
N ALA A 352 2.93 3.65 -8.14
CA ALA A 352 3.35 4.28 -9.39
C ALA A 352 3.75 3.26 -10.47
N ASP A 353 4.67 2.36 -10.14
CA ASP A 353 5.12 1.32 -11.09
C ASP A 353 3.96 0.42 -11.55
N THR A 354 3.07 0.05 -10.62
CA THR A 354 1.93 -0.80 -10.94
C THR A 354 0.92 -0.10 -11.85
N LEU A 355 0.69 1.19 -11.64
CA LEU A 355 -0.14 2.03 -12.51
C LEU A 355 0.50 2.19 -13.90
N ALA A 356 1.80 2.37 -13.97
CA ALA A 356 2.51 2.46 -15.24
C ALA A 356 2.47 1.15 -16.03
N ALA A 357 2.62 0.00 -15.34
CA ALA A 357 2.45 -1.32 -15.96
C ALA A 357 1.03 -1.53 -16.52
N LEU A 358 0.00 -1.07 -15.79
CA LEU A 358 -1.39 -1.07 -16.24
C LEU A 358 -1.58 -0.23 -17.51
N LYS A 359 -1.06 1.01 -17.52
CA LYS A 359 -1.14 1.91 -18.70
C LYS A 359 -0.45 1.30 -19.92
N LEU A 360 0.71 0.66 -19.73
CA LEU A 360 1.40 -0.08 -20.79
C LEU A 360 0.53 -1.21 -21.35
N ALA A 361 -0.05 -2.05 -20.49
CA ALA A 361 -0.93 -3.15 -20.92
C ALA A 361 -2.14 -2.62 -21.72
N ASN A 362 -2.77 -1.54 -21.24
CA ASN A 362 -3.88 -0.88 -21.95
C ASN A 362 -3.46 -0.34 -23.33
N SER A 363 -2.27 0.25 -23.45
CA SER A 363 -1.78 0.81 -24.71
C SER A 363 -1.51 -0.26 -25.77
N ILE A 364 -1.16 -1.47 -25.36
CA ILE A 364 -0.99 -2.64 -26.25
C ILE A 364 -2.34 -3.25 -26.65
N GLY A 365 -3.39 -2.97 -25.88
CA GLY A 365 -4.75 -3.48 -26.13
C GLY A 365 -5.12 -4.71 -25.30
N ALA A 366 -4.22 -5.26 -24.47
CA ALA A 366 -4.49 -6.38 -23.60
C ALA A 366 -5.67 -6.09 -22.64
N ASP A 367 -6.40 -7.12 -22.24
CA ASP A 367 -7.40 -6.96 -21.18
C ASP A 367 -6.73 -6.84 -19.81
N THR A 368 -7.21 -5.90 -18.99
CA THR A 368 -6.66 -5.61 -17.67
C THR A 368 -7.69 -5.84 -16.57
N LEU A 369 -7.31 -6.60 -15.54
CA LEU A 369 -8.10 -6.85 -14.34
C LEU A 369 -7.36 -6.28 -13.12
N ALA A 370 -7.87 -5.20 -12.53
CA ALA A 370 -7.32 -4.66 -11.29
C ALA A 370 -7.93 -5.37 -10.06
N ILE A 371 -7.06 -5.82 -9.16
CA ILE A 371 -7.42 -6.33 -7.83
C ILE A 371 -6.90 -5.33 -6.81
N VAL A 372 -7.79 -4.49 -6.29
CA VAL A 372 -7.45 -3.37 -5.43
C VAL A 372 -8.34 -3.34 -4.18
N ASN A 373 -7.88 -2.68 -3.12
CA ASN A 373 -8.69 -2.54 -1.90
C ASN A 373 -9.37 -1.15 -1.81
N VAL A 374 -8.73 -0.11 -2.36
CA VAL A 374 -9.23 1.27 -2.26
C VAL A 374 -10.14 1.59 -3.45
N VAL A 375 -11.41 1.87 -3.14
CA VAL A 375 -12.41 2.25 -4.14
C VAL A 375 -12.05 3.59 -4.78
N GLY A 376 -12.17 3.68 -6.11
CA GLY A 376 -11.89 4.92 -6.85
C GLY A 376 -10.41 5.28 -6.96
N SER A 377 -9.50 4.37 -6.60
CA SER A 377 -8.05 4.58 -6.79
C SER A 377 -7.66 4.72 -8.27
N SER A 378 -6.47 5.25 -8.53
CA SER A 378 -5.99 5.49 -9.91
C SER A 378 -5.97 4.21 -10.74
N ILE A 379 -5.47 3.10 -10.19
CA ILE A 379 -5.49 1.80 -10.87
C ILE A 379 -6.92 1.33 -11.14
N ALA A 380 -7.85 1.53 -10.19
CA ALA A 380 -9.25 1.15 -10.38
C ALA A 380 -9.94 1.92 -11.51
N ARG A 381 -9.58 3.20 -11.71
CA ARG A 381 -10.16 4.02 -12.80
C ARG A 381 -9.60 3.70 -14.18
N GLU A 382 -8.34 3.30 -14.24
CA GLU A 382 -7.62 3.05 -15.50
C GLU A 382 -7.82 1.62 -16.02
N ALA A 383 -8.14 0.67 -15.15
CA ALA A 383 -8.30 -0.74 -15.54
C ALA A 383 -9.62 -0.98 -16.29
N LYS A 384 -9.60 -1.87 -17.29
CA LYS A 384 -10.80 -2.27 -18.03
C LYS A 384 -11.80 -3.05 -17.16
N MET A 385 -11.29 -3.81 -16.19
CA MET A 385 -12.07 -4.62 -15.24
C MET A 385 -11.52 -4.40 -13.83
N VAL A 386 -12.40 -4.25 -12.83
CA VAL A 386 -11.99 -3.96 -11.46
C VAL A 386 -12.71 -4.87 -10.47
N MET A 387 -11.95 -5.39 -9.52
CA MET A 387 -12.45 -6.16 -8.38
C MET A 387 -11.86 -5.61 -7.08
N TYR A 388 -12.73 -5.26 -6.13
CA TYR A 388 -12.32 -4.76 -4.83
C TYR A 388 -12.20 -5.88 -3.81
N THR A 389 -11.11 -5.95 -3.05
CA THR A 389 -10.86 -7.01 -2.07
C THR A 389 -11.74 -6.92 -0.82
N LEU A 390 -12.26 -5.74 -0.51
CA LEU A 390 -13.15 -5.48 0.64
C LEU A 390 -12.50 -5.79 2.01
N ALA A 391 -11.17 -5.72 2.11
CA ALA A 391 -10.42 -5.95 3.35
C ALA A 391 -10.63 -4.86 4.42
N GLY A 392 -11.26 -3.73 4.05
CA GLY A 392 -11.29 -2.53 4.87
C GLY A 392 -9.94 -1.80 4.91
N PRO A 393 -9.78 -0.75 5.70
CA PRO A 393 -8.54 0.01 5.79
C PRO A 393 -7.42 -0.85 6.38
N GLU A 394 -6.23 -0.77 5.77
CA GLU A 394 -4.99 -1.35 6.27
C GLU A 394 -3.99 -0.22 6.51
N ILE A 395 -3.64 0.02 7.78
CA ILE A 395 -2.91 1.19 8.24
C ILE A 395 -1.44 0.90 8.49
N SER A 396 -1.13 -0.27 9.10
CA SER A 396 0.26 -0.70 9.26
C SER A 396 0.99 -0.67 7.93
N VAL A 397 2.19 -0.13 7.89
CA VAL A 397 3.00 -0.05 6.68
C VAL A 397 3.26 -1.44 6.11
N CYS A 398 3.59 -2.39 6.97
CA CYS A 398 3.79 -3.78 6.62
C CYS A 398 2.44 -4.44 6.29
N SER A 399 2.24 -4.83 5.04
CA SER A 399 0.98 -5.42 4.56
C SER A 399 0.77 -6.84 5.11
N THR A 400 -0.42 -7.14 5.62
CA THR A 400 -0.81 -8.43 6.18
C THR A 400 -2.14 -8.91 5.64
N LYS A 401 -3.26 -8.32 6.06
CA LYS A 401 -4.59 -8.72 5.60
C LYS A 401 -4.81 -8.46 4.11
N ALA A 402 -4.20 -7.42 3.56
CA ALA A 402 -4.30 -7.16 2.12
C ALA A 402 -3.64 -8.27 1.29
N TYR A 403 -2.45 -8.74 1.68
CA TYR A 403 -1.82 -9.91 1.05
C TYR A 403 -2.75 -11.13 1.13
N MET A 404 -3.30 -11.42 2.31
CA MET A 404 -4.18 -12.56 2.53
C MET A 404 -5.37 -12.56 1.57
N VAL A 405 -6.07 -11.43 1.44
CA VAL A 405 -7.24 -11.34 0.58
C VAL A 405 -6.89 -11.29 -0.91
N GLN A 406 -5.74 -10.73 -1.27
CA GLN A 406 -5.21 -10.79 -2.63
C GLN A 406 -4.89 -12.23 -3.04
N ALA A 407 -4.22 -12.99 -2.17
CA ALA A 407 -3.98 -14.41 -2.39
C ALA A 407 -5.30 -15.19 -2.51
N ALA A 408 -6.27 -14.99 -1.59
CA ALA A 408 -7.58 -15.63 -1.68
C ALA A 408 -8.30 -15.31 -3.00
N PHE A 409 -8.14 -14.09 -3.50
CA PHE A 409 -8.68 -13.68 -4.79
C PHE A 409 -8.05 -14.46 -5.96
N MET A 410 -6.75 -14.72 -5.88
CA MET A 410 -6.06 -15.56 -6.87
C MET A 410 -6.61 -16.99 -6.91
N TYR A 411 -7.01 -17.54 -5.76
CA TYR A 411 -7.68 -18.86 -5.74
C TYR A 411 -9.05 -18.82 -6.43
N LEU A 412 -9.88 -17.81 -6.15
CA LEU A 412 -11.18 -17.65 -6.82
C LEU A 412 -10.99 -17.54 -8.34
N LEU A 413 -10.03 -16.74 -8.79
CA LEU A 413 -9.70 -16.58 -10.21
C LEU A 413 -9.22 -17.91 -10.81
N ALA A 414 -8.31 -18.61 -10.14
CA ALA A 414 -7.79 -19.90 -10.60
C ALA A 414 -8.90 -20.96 -10.77
N PHE A 415 -9.83 -21.03 -9.82
CA PHE A 415 -10.94 -21.98 -9.88
C PHE A 415 -11.88 -21.64 -11.04
N ARG A 416 -12.16 -20.35 -11.26
CA ARG A 416 -13.01 -19.94 -12.39
C ARG A 416 -12.32 -20.17 -13.74
N VAL A 417 -11.04 -19.86 -13.86
CA VAL A 417 -10.26 -20.11 -15.08
C VAL A 417 -10.24 -21.62 -15.39
N ALA A 418 -9.96 -22.46 -14.39
CA ALA A 418 -9.93 -23.90 -14.56
C ALA A 418 -11.29 -24.47 -15.01
N TYR A 419 -12.37 -24.00 -14.40
CA TYR A 419 -13.73 -24.38 -14.80
C TYR A 419 -14.08 -23.90 -16.22
N ALA A 420 -13.85 -22.62 -16.51
CA ALA A 420 -14.13 -22.03 -17.82
C ALA A 420 -13.41 -22.75 -18.97
N ARG A 421 -12.21 -23.26 -18.71
CA ARG A 421 -11.37 -24.02 -19.65
C ARG A 421 -11.66 -25.53 -19.67
N ASN A 422 -12.65 -25.98 -18.92
CA ASN A 422 -12.98 -27.40 -18.77
C ASN A 422 -11.81 -28.26 -18.25
N ALA A 423 -10.85 -27.66 -17.52
CA ALA A 423 -9.76 -28.36 -16.86
C ALA A 423 -10.22 -29.06 -15.56
N ILE A 424 -11.28 -28.52 -14.95
CA ILE A 424 -12.04 -29.14 -13.86
C ILE A 424 -13.54 -29.06 -14.17
N ASP A 425 -14.30 -29.99 -13.65
CA ASP A 425 -15.77 -29.97 -13.78
C ASP A 425 -16.42 -29.08 -12.68
N GLU A 426 -17.75 -28.95 -12.75
CA GLU A 426 -18.54 -28.13 -11.82
C GLU A 426 -18.46 -28.68 -10.39
N GLU A 427 -18.48 -29.98 -10.19
CA GLU A 427 -18.43 -30.62 -8.88
C GLU A 427 -17.06 -30.36 -8.21
N GLN A 428 -15.99 -30.55 -8.95
CA GLN A 428 -14.62 -30.23 -8.49
C GLN A 428 -14.47 -28.76 -8.12
N CYS A 429 -15.03 -27.85 -8.93
CA CYS A 429 -15.00 -26.43 -8.65
C CYS A 429 -15.78 -26.10 -7.36
N ARG A 430 -16.98 -26.64 -7.18
CA ARG A 430 -17.79 -26.49 -5.96
C ARG A 430 -17.09 -27.03 -4.72
N GLN A 431 -16.41 -28.16 -4.83
CA GLN A 431 -15.63 -28.73 -3.75
C GLN A 431 -14.49 -27.79 -3.34
N LEU A 432 -13.73 -27.27 -4.30
CA LEU A 432 -12.64 -26.32 -4.04
C LEU A 432 -13.16 -25.04 -3.36
N ILE A 433 -14.31 -24.53 -3.78
CA ILE A 433 -14.96 -23.37 -3.14
C ILE A 433 -15.43 -23.71 -1.72
N SER A 434 -15.99 -24.88 -1.49
CA SER A 434 -16.39 -25.34 -0.15
C SER A 434 -15.19 -25.38 0.80
N GLU A 435 -14.06 -25.93 0.34
CA GLU A 435 -12.83 -26.01 1.11
C GLU A 435 -12.22 -24.61 1.35
N LEU A 436 -12.20 -23.72 0.35
CA LEU A 436 -11.77 -22.33 0.48
C LEU A 436 -12.63 -21.58 1.52
N SER A 437 -13.93 -21.82 1.53
CA SER A 437 -14.88 -21.20 2.48
C SER A 437 -14.63 -21.63 3.94
N GLN A 438 -13.86 -22.71 4.18
CA GLN A 438 -13.47 -23.17 5.52
C GLN A 438 -12.17 -22.52 5.99
N ILE A 439 -11.36 -21.92 5.11
CA ILE A 439 -10.08 -21.33 5.45
C ILE A 439 -10.19 -20.25 6.53
N PRO A 440 -11.20 -19.35 6.53
CA PRO A 440 -11.36 -18.37 7.61
C PRO A 440 -11.36 -18.97 9.02
N SER A 441 -12.00 -20.13 9.20
CA SER A 441 -12.05 -20.82 10.51
C SER A 441 -10.70 -21.42 10.91
N LYS A 442 -9.87 -21.83 9.95
CA LYS A 442 -8.53 -22.36 10.20
C LYS A 442 -7.56 -21.22 10.51
N VAL A 443 -7.67 -20.11 9.78
CA VAL A 443 -6.94 -18.87 10.08
C VAL A 443 -7.32 -18.33 11.47
N GLN A 444 -8.60 -18.41 11.87
CA GLN A 444 -9.03 -18.04 13.22
C GLN A 444 -8.29 -18.83 14.29
N LYS A 445 -8.13 -20.14 14.14
CA LYS A 445 -7.37 -20.96 15.08
C LYS A 445 -5.90 -20.50 15.22
N CYS A 446 -5.28 -20.08 14.10
CA CYS A 446 -3.91 -19.56 14.12
C CYS A 446 -3.79 -18.22 14.86
N VAL A 447 -4.82 -17.36 14.83
CA VAL A 447 -4.78 -16.06 15.55
C VAL A 447 -5.26 -16.17 17.00
N ASP A 448 -6.02 -17.20 17.36
CA ASP A 448 -6.52 -17.42 18.73
C ASP A 448 -5.41 -17.90 19.69
N ASP A 449 -4.49 -18.77 19.24
CA ASP A 449 -3.33 -19.22 20.01
C ASP A 449 -2.03 -18.81 19.35
N GLN A 450 -1.40 -17.79 19.91
CA GLN A 450 -0.17 -17.19 19.40
C GLN A 450 1.08 -17.62 20.18
N THR A 451 0.93 -18.53 21.16
CA THR A 451 2.00 -18.93 22.09
C THR A 451 3.22 -19.50 21.36
N GLN A 452 2.98 -20.38 20.38
CA GLN A 452 4.07 -21.00 19.60
C GLN A 452 4.88 -19.97 18.80
N TYR A 453 4.24 -18.93 18.26
CA TYR A 453 4.89 -17.89 17.48
C TYR A 453 5.74 -16.96 18.34
N GLN A 454 5.25 -16.61 19.55
CA GLN A 454 6.00 -15.84 20.54
C GLN A 454 7.26 -16.59 20.99
N LYS A 455 7.14 -17.91 21.20
CA LYS A 455 8.28 -18.77 21.55
C LYS A 455 9.34 -18.75 20.44
N VAL A 456 8.95 -18.93 19.17
CA VAL A 456 9.87 -18.85 18.02
C VAL A 456 10.49 -17.47 17.95
N ALA A 457 9.70 -16.41 17.98
CA ALA A 457 10.17 -15.02 17.90
C ALA A 457 11.24 -14.72 18.96
N SER A 458 11.06 -15.21 20.20
CA SER A 458 12.04 -15.02 21.28
C SER A 458 13.43 -15.63 20.98
N LYS A 459 13.51 -16.58 20.05
CA LYS A 459 14.77 -17.19 19.61
C LYS A 459 15.43 -16.48 18.45
N LEU A 460 14.65 -15.63 17.73
CA LEU A 460 15.14 -14.89 16.57
C LEU A 460 15.66 -13.50 16.91
N ILE A 461 15.39 -12.95 18.09
CA ILE A 461 15.71 -11.54 18.44
C ILE A 461 17.21 -11.21 18.36
N SER A 462 18.09 -12.18 18.56
CA SER A 462 19.55 -12.01 18.51
C SER A 462 20.15 -12.37 17.15
N ALA A 463 19.35 -12.82 16.20
CA ALA A 463 19.85 -13.15 14.87
C ALA A 463 20.10 -11.87 14.05
N ASP A 464 21.23 -11.81 13.36
CA ASP A 464 21.55 -10.78 12.40
C ASP A 464 21.04 -11.15 10.99
N SER A 465 21.03 -12.44 10.68
CA SER A 465 20.53 -13.01 9.43
C SER A 465 19.84 -14.35 9.64
N LEU A 466 18.94 -14.71 8.72
CA LEU A 466 18.31 -16.03 8.65
C LEU A 466 17.84 -16.35 7.24
N LEU A 467 17.60 -17.62 6.98
CA LEU A 467 17.05 -18.08 5.71
C LEU A 467 15.63 -18.62 5.86
N TYR A 468 14.80 -18.34 4.85
CA TYR A 468 13.54 -19.03 4.63
C TYR A 468 13.73 -20.05 3.50
N ILE A 469 13.17 -21.25 3.67
CA ILE A 469 13.22 -22.29 2.63
C ILE A 469 11.86 -22.93 2.45
N GLY A 470 11.56 -23.31 1.21
CA GLY A 470 10.33 -24.02 0.87
C GLY A 470 10.42 -24.61 -0.53
N ARG A 471 9.41 -25.40 -0.93
CA ARG A 471 9.28 -25.96 -2.28
C ARG A 471 7.90 -25.67 -2.87
N GLY A 472 7.84 -25.38 -4.16
CA GLY A 472 6.56 -25.10 -4.82
C GLY A 472 5.81 -23.92 -4.18
N LEU A 473 4.57 -24.14 -3.74
CA LEU A 473 3.75 -23.13 -3.04
C LEU A 473 4.41 -22.65 -1.75
N ASP A 474 5.11 -23.52 -1.03
CA ASP A 474 5.82 -23.16 0.21
C ASP A 474 7.00 -22.21 -0.06
N TYR A 475 7.65 -22.31 -1.23
CA TYR A 475 8.68 -21.35 -1.63
C TYR A 475 8.06 -19.96 -1.91
N ALA A 476 6.95 -19.90 -2.64
CA ALA A 476 6.25 -18.63 -2.88
C ALA A 476 5.83 -17.98 -1.55
N LEU A 477 5.37 -18.76 -0.59
CA LEU A 477 5.00 -18.30 0.75
C LEU A 477 6.22 -17.86 1.56
N SER A 478 7.34 -18.57 1.47
CA SER A 478 8.59 -18.24 2.15
C SER A 478 9.13 -16.87 1.74
N MET A 479 8.91 -16.44 0.50
CA MET A 479 9.25 -15.09 0.02
C MET A 479 8.49 -14.03 0.80
N GLU A 480 7.19 -14.23 1.04
CA GLU A 480 6.38 -13.29 1.83
C GLU A 480 6.80 -13.28 3.31
N GLY A 481 7.04 -14.45 3.91
CA GLY A 481 7.53 -14.55 5.29
C GLY A 481 8.87 -13.81 5.49
N SER A 482 9.81 -13.99 4.57
CA SER A 482 11.10 -13.28 4.57
C SER A 482 10.91 -11.78 4.43
N LEU A 483 10.03 -11.33 3.53
CA LEU A 483 9.73 -9.90 3.38
C LEU A 483 9.16 -9.31 4.67
N LYS A 484 8.16 -9.95 5.29
CA LYS A 484 7.56 -9.47 6.55
C LYS A 484 8.57 -9.33 7.67
N LEU A 485 9.45 -10.32 7.81
CA LEU A 485 10.46 -10.28 8.87
C LEU A 485 11.46 -9.13 8.66
N LYS A 486 12.04 -9.00 7.45
CA LYS A 486 13.04 -7.95 7.19
C LYS A 486 12.48 -6.53 7.29
N GLU A 487 11.21 -6.32 6.89
CA GLU A 487 10.57 -5.01 6.92
C GLU A 487 10.49 -4.41 8.33
N ILE A 488 10.19 -5.22 9.34
CA ILE A 488 9.87 -4.72 10.68
C ILE A 488 10.90 -5.07 11.75
N SER A 489 11.65 -6.18 11.59
CA SER A 489 12.66 -6.62 12.57
C SER A 489 14.08 -6.20 12.19
N TYR A 490 14.28 -5.79 10.93
CA TYR A 490 15.57 -5.43 10.32
C TYR A 490 16.60 -6.56 10.34
N ILE A 491 16.18 -7.78 10.61
CA ILE A 491 17.02 -8.97 10.44
C ILE A 491 17.15 -9.22 8.93
N HIS A 492 18.37 -9.36 8.45
CA HIS A 492 18.59 -9.74 7.06
C HIS A 492 18.00 -11.13 6.81
N SER A 493 17.07 -11.24 5.89
CA SER A 493 16.48 -12.54 5.55
C SER A 493 16.30 -12.70 4.05
N GLU A 494 16.55 -13.92 3.57
CA GLU A 494 16.36 -14.31 2.18
C GLU A 494 15.51 -15.57 2.10
N SER A 495 14.79 -15.73 1.00
CA SER A 495 14.00 -16.93 0.73
C SER A 495 14.56 -17.68 -0.46
N TYR A 496 14.74 -18.99 -0.30
CA TYR A 496 15.24 -19.86 -1.35
C TYR A 496 14.32 -21.05 -1.59
N ALA A 497 14.23 -21.46 -2.86
CA ALA A 497 13.76 -22.79 -3.16
C ALA A 497 14.69 -23.81 -2.48
N ALA A 498 14.15 -24.66 -1.58
CA ALA A 498 14.97 -25.48 -0.69
C ALA A 498 16.03 -26.35 -1.41
N GLY A 499 15.72 -26.82 -2.64
CA GLY A 499 16.68 -27.57 -3.45
C GLY A 499 17.83 -26.73 -3.99
N GLU A 500 17.63 -25.41 -4.14
CA GLU A 500 18.61 -24.47 -4.70
C GLU A 500 19.73 -24.13 -3.71
N LEU A 501 19.53 -24.35 -2.40
CA LEU A 501 20.55 -24.10 -1.38
C LEU A 501 21.93 -24.73 -1.73
N LYS A 502 21.92 -25.94 -2.30
CA LYS A 502 23.12 -26.69 -2.66
C LYS A 502 23.99 -26.01 -3.72
N HIS A 503 23.42 -25.10 -4.49
CA HIS A 503 24.07 -24.44 -5.60
C HIS A 503 24.79 -23.13 -5.20
N GLY A 504 25.07 -22.97 -3.90
CA GLY A 504 25.86 -21.84 -3.38
C GLY A 504 25.48 -21.44 -1.98
N THR A 505 24.21 -21.10 -1.75
CA THR A 505 23.71 -20.42 -0.54
C THR A 505 23.91 -21.25 0.74
N ILE A 506 23.97 -22.57 0.66
CA ILE A 506 24.24 -23.44 1.82
C ILE A 506 25.58 -23.12 2.51
N SER A 507 26.51 -22.45 1.82
CA SER A 507 27.77 -21.95 2.38
C SER A 507 27.59 -20.90 3.48
N LEU A 508 26.42 -20.26 3.55
CA LEU A 508 26.08 -19.27 4.59
C LEU A 508 25.62 -19.93 5.89
N ILE A 509 25.33 -21.22 5.88
CA ILE A 509 24.86 -21.93 7.08
C ILE A 509 26.03 -22.14 8.04
N GLU A 510 25.92 -21.57 9.21
CA GLU A 510 26.85 -21.70 10.33
C GLU A 510 26.10 -22.15 11.60
N ASP A 511 26.86 -22.49 12.65
CA ASP A 511 26.30 -22.99 13.91
C ASP A 511 25.37 -21.96 14.55
N GLY A 512 24.15 -22.39 14.85
CA GLY A 512 23.10 -21.55 15.45
C GLY A 512 22.34 -20.65 14.45
N MET A 513 22.72 -20.58 13.18
CA MET A 513 22.00 -19.76 12.20
C MET A 513 20.54 -20.22 12.05
N PRO A 514 19.54 -19.33 12.22
CA PRO A 514 18.15 -19.71 12.07
C PRO A 514 17.78 -20.00 10.62
N VAL A 515 17.03 -21.10 10.41
CA VAL A 515 16.41 -21.44 9.14
C VAL A 515 14.92 -21.70 9.37
N ILE A 516 14.05 -20.93 8.73
CA ILE A 516 12.60 -21.13 8.76
C ILE A 516 12.21 -21.94 7.53
N ALA A 517 11.85 -23.19 7.74
CA ALA A 517 11.41 -24.09 6.70
C ALA A 517 9.88 -24.15 6.64
N VAL A 518 9.29 -23.84 5.50
CA VAL A 518 7.86 -24.06 5.24
C VAL A 518 7.71 -25.40 4.53
N ALA A 519 6.95 -26.31 5.15
CA ALA A 519 6.84 -27.72 4.73
C ALA A 519 5.39 -28.20 4.87
N THR A 520 4.48 -27.60 4.06
CA THR A 520 3.03 -27.85 4.12
C THR A 520 2.50 -28.69 2.98
N GLN A 521 3.33 -28.98 1.96
CA GLN A 521 2.92 -29.73 0.78
C GLN A 521 3.29 -31.22 0.95
N HIS A 522 2.32 -32.11 1.10
CA HIS A 522 2.54 -33.54 1.34
C HIS A 522 3.39 -34.18 0.25
N ASP A 523 3.11 -33.86 -1.02
CA ASP A 523 3.85 -34.43 -2.17
C ASP A 523 5.33 -34.03 -2.19
N LEU A 524 5.69 -32.92 -1.51
CA LEU A 524 7.05 -32.37 -1.48
C LEU A 524 7.72 -32.52 -0.11
N TYR A 525 6.99 -33.07 0.89
CA TYR A 525 7.41 -33.10 2.28
C TYR A 525 8.75 -33.79 2.49
N GLU A 526 8.91 -35.02 1.98
CA GLU A 526 10.16 -35.79 2.11
C GLU A 526 11.35 -35.08 1.47
N LYS A 527 11.12 -34.36 0.36
CA LYS A 527 12.17 -33.56 -0.30
C LYS A 527 12.55 -32.33 0.54
N THR A 528 11.58 -31.69 1.16
CA THR A 528 11.82 -30.56 2.05
C THR A 528 12.52 -31.01 3.33
N MET A 529 12.12 -32.15 3.92
CA MET A 529 12.79 -32.76 5.08
C MET A 529 14.25 -33.12 4.77
N SER A 530 14.55 -33.62 3.59
CA SER A 530 15.95 -33.85 3.17
C SER A 530 16.78 -32.57 3.20
N ASN A 531 16.22 -31.42 2.73
CA ASN A 531 16.92 -30.14 2.79
C ASN A 531 17.02 -29.59 4.23
N ILE A 532 16.01 -29.84 5.06
CA ILE A 532 16.07 -29.51 6.51
C ILE A 532 17.24 -30.26 7.17
N LYS A 533 17.38 -31.55 6.93
CA LYS A 533 18.51 -32.35 7.43
C LYS A 533 19.86 -31.81 6.97
N GLU A 534 19.96 -31.36 5.72
CA GLU A 534 21.20 -30.80 5.18
C GLU A 534 21.64 -29.52 5.90
N VAL A 535 20.71 -28.60 6.20
CA VAL A 535 21.04 -27.39 6.96
C VAL A 535 21.26 -27.71 8.44
N LYS A 536 20.49 -28.65 9.00
CA LYS A 536 20.65 -29.11 10.40
C LYS A 536 22.01 -29.72 10.65
N THR A 537 22.49 -30.56 9.74
CA THR A 537 23.84 -31.18 9.80
C THR A 537 24.96 -30.13 9.82
N ARG A 538 24.71 -28.92 9.34
CA ARG A 538 25.67 -27.80 9.34
C ARG A 538 25.49 -26.84 10.52
N GLY A 539 24.69 -27.23 11.52
CA GLY A 539 24.53 -26.48 12.75
C GLY A 539 23.34 -25.49 12.76
N ALA A 540 22.51 -25.44 11.69
CA ALA A 540 21.37 -24.55 11.68
C ALA A 540 20.39 -24.81 12.84
N THR A 541 19.81 -23.75 13.36
CA THR A 541 18.62 -23.80 14.24
C THR A 541 17.36 -23.78 13.36
N VAL A 542 16.63 -24.88 13.34
CA VAL A 542 15.51 -25.08 12.42
C VAL A 542 14.17 -24.78 13.06
N VAL A 543 13.43 -23.84 12.50
CA VAL A 543 11.99 -23.63 12.72
C VAL A 543 11.26 -24.27 11.55
N MET A 544 10.32 -25.19 11.79
CA MET A 544 9.53 -25.80 10.74
C MET A 544 8.05 -25.44 10.87
N VAL A 545 7.48 -24.82 9.85
CA VAL A 545 6.04 -24.53 9.72
C VAL A 545 5.41 -25.64 8.88
N CYS A 546 4.56 -26.46 9.49
CA CYS A 546 3.98 -27.63 8.83
C CYS A 546 2.55 -27.92 9.32
N SER A 547 1.83 -28.77 8.60
CA SER A 547 0.51 -29.25 9.00
C SER A 547 0.60 -30.20 10.19
N GLU A 548 -0.45 -30.21 11.04
CA GLU A 548 -0.51 -31.00 12.28
C GLU A 548 -0.48 -32.52 12.08
N ASP A 549 -0.68 -33.01 10.87
CA ASP A 549 -0.59 -34.43 10.52
C ASP A 549 0.80 -34.86 10.01
N MET A 550 1.71 -33.91 9.78
CA MET A 550 3.09 -34.18 9.36
C MET A 550 3.92 -34.79 10.49
N LYS A 551 4.69 -35.83 10.18
CA LYS A 551 5.54 -36.54 11.14
C LYS A 551 7.02 -36.25 10.85
N PHE A 552 7.78 -35.91 11.87
CA PHE A 552 9.22 -35.64 11.76
C PHE A 552 9.97 -36.18 12.96
N ASP A 553 11.28 -36.38 12.82
CA ASP A 553 12.16 -36.69 13.95
C ASP A 553 12.44 -35.39 14.73
N GLY A 554 12.26 -35.41 16.04
CA GLY A 554 12.53 -34.26 16.91
C GLY A 554 13.99 -33.77 16.89
N ASN A 555 14.92 -34.58 16.38
CA ASN A 555 16.32 -34.19 16.21
C ASN A 555 16.54 -33.31 14.97
N ASP A 556 15.64 -33.35 13.99
CA ASP A 556 15.76 -32.61 12.73
C ASP A 556 15.19 -31.17 12.87
N VAL A 557 14.31 -30.93 13.86
CA VAL A 557 13.56 -29.68 14.01
C VAL A 557 13.61 -29.18 15.46
N ASP A 558 14.10 -27.96 15.66
CA ASP A 558 14.21 -27.37 17.01
C ASP A 558 12.88 -26.74 17.47
N TYR A 559 12.17 -26.10 16.57
CA TYR A 559 10.93 -25.38 16.87
C TYR A 559 9.86 -25.69 15.81
N PRO A 560 9.01 -26.70 16.04
CA PRO A 560 7.88 -26.97 15.16
C PRO A 560 6.76 -25.94 15.41
N VAL A 561 6.15 -25.49 14.32
CA VAL A 561 4.95 -24.62 14.27
C VAL A 561 3.87 -25.41 13.57
N MET A 562 2.93 -25.96 14.35
CA MET A 562 1.89 -26.86 13.85
C MET A 562 0.66 -26.08 13.40
N LEU A 563 0.14 -26.39 12.23
CA LEU A 563 -0.98 -25.70 11.58
C LEU A 563 -2.21 -26.59 11.44
N PRO A 564 -3.42 -26.02 11.55
CA PRO A 564 -4.65 -26.74 11.26
C PRO A 564 -4.65 -27.34 9.86
N LEU A 565 -5.06 -28.57 9.72
CA LEU A 565 -5.11 -29.30 8.47
C LEU A 565 -6.01 -28.60 7.43
N ALA A 566 -5.51 -28.41 6.24
CA ALA A 566 -6.24 -27.99 5.05
C ALA A 566 -5.72 -28.76 3.83
N ARG A 567 -6.42 -28.65 2.69
CA ARG A 567 -5.86 -29.15 1.43
C ARG A 567 -4.53 -28.45 1.12
N ASP A 568 -3.51 -29.17 0.70
CA ASP A 568 -2.18 -28.64 0.37
C ASP A 568 -2.25 -27.37 -0.48
N LEU A 569 -3.09 -27.41 -1.52
CA LEU A 569 -3.30 -26.27 -2.41
C LEU A 569 -3.70 -24.98 -1.67
N LEU A 570 -4.42 -25.08 -0.55
CA LEU A 570 -4.95 -23.96 0.24
C LEU A 570 -4.09 -23.62 1.46
N MET A 571 -3.10 -24.46 1.78
CA MET A 571 -2.23 -24.25 2.94
C MET A 571 -1.50 -22.89 2.95
N PRO A 572 -1.13 -22.27 1.81
CA PRO A 572 -0.54 -20.94 1.84
C PRO A 572 -1.37 -19.88 2.56
N LEU A 573 -2.72 -19.96 2.49
CA LEU A 573 -3.60 -19.03 3.19
C LEU A 573 -3.62 -19.25 4.72
N VAL A 574 -3.30 -20.45 5.19
CA VAL A 574 -3.20 -20.76 6.61
C VAL A 574 -1.79 -20.44 7.12
N ALA A 575 -0.78 -20.87 6.37
CA ALA A 575 0.62 -20.84 6.79
C ALA A 575 1.24 -19.43 6.74
N VAL A 576 0.66 -18.45 6.04
CA VAL A 576 1.15 -17.08 6.09
C VAL A 576 0.95 -16.43 7.46
N VAL A 577 -0.10 -16.78 8.19
CA VAL A 577 -0.43 -16.18 9.50
C VAL A 577 0.68 -16.37 10.53
N PRO A 578 1.19 -17.59 10.77
CA PRO A 578 2.34 -17.77 11.66
C PRO A 578 3.59 -17.02 11.20
N LEU A 579 3.86 -16.91 9.90
CA LEU A 579 5.01 -16.15 9.41
C LEU A 579 4.88 -14.65 9.71
N GLN A 580 3.67 -14.09 9.57
CA GLN A 580 3.37 -12.71 9.95
C GLN A 580 3.48 -12.51 11.47
N LEU A 581 2.97 -13.42 12.28
CA LEU A 581 3.01 -13.33 13.75
C LEU A 581 4.44 -13.51 14.30
N ILE A 582 5.23 -14.40 13.72
CA ILE A 582 6.66 -14.55 14.08
C ILE A 582 7.40 -13.24 13.78
N ALA A 583 7.20 -12.66 12.61
CA ALA A 583 7.80 -11.38 12.25
C ALA A 583 7.37 -10.27 13.21
N TYR A 584 6.06 -10.15 13.48
CA TYR A 584 5.49 -9.19 14.41
C TYR A 584 6.10 -9.29 15.81
N TYR A 585 6.10 -10.49 16.40
CA TYR A 585 6.63 -10.67 17.76
C TYR A 585 8.14 -10.49 17.83
N THR A 586 8.88 -10.88 16.77
CA THR A 586 10.33 -10.62 16.72
C THR A 586 10.61 -9.12 16.77
N ALA A 587 9.89 -8.31 16.00
CA ALA A 587 10.05 -6.86 16.00
C ALA A 587 9.58 -6.22 17.33
N ALA A 588 8.44 -6.65 17.86
CA ALA A 588 7.88 -6.15 19.11
C ALA A 588 8.81 -6.44 20.31
N LEU A 589 9.40 -7.65 20.38
CA LEU A 589 10.38 -8.00 21.40
C LEU A 589 11.69 -7.22 21.29
N LYS A 590 12.05 -6.75 20.10
CA LYS A 590 13.17 -5.82 19.87
C LYS A 590 12.80 -4.36 20.17
N ASN A 591 11.57 -4.08 20.62
CA ASN A 591 11.02 -2.74 20.87
C ASN A 591 11.04 -1.83 19.63
N PHE A 592 10.86 -2.39 18.44
CA PHE A 592 10.73 -1.61 17.20
C PHE A 592 9.28 -1.18 16.98
N ASP A 593 9.11 -0.05 16.30
CA ASP A 593 7.80 0.42 15.85
C ASP A 593 7.35 -0.42 14.64
N VAL A 594 6.48 -1.39 14.89
CA VAL A 594 6.01 -2.33 13.85
C VAL A 594 5.02 -1.70 12.87
N ASP A 595 4.32 -0.64 13.29
CA ASP A 595 3.35 0.05 12.43
C ASP A 595 4.04 1.03 11.47
N HIS A 596 5.19 1.62 11.90
CA HIS A 596 5.97 2.59 11.14
C HIS A 596 7.44 2.19 11.08
N PRO A 597 7.78 1.11 10.36
CA PRO A 597 9.16 0.66 10.22
C PRO A 597 9.98 1.70 9.46
N ARG A 598 11.27 1.82 9.86
CA ARG A 598 12.17 2.81 9.24
C ARG A 598 12.30 2.62 7.74
N ASN A 599 12.42 3.72 6.99
CA ASN A 599 12.66 3.74 5.55
C ASN A 599 11.58 3.06 4.69
N LEU A 600 10.38 2.85 5.22
CA LEU A 600 9.25 2.29 4.48
C LEU A 600 8.04 3.21 4.53
N ALA A 601 7.27 3.19 3.47
CA ALA A 601 5.98 3.86 3.36
C ALA A 601 4.90 2.86 2.93
N LYS A 602 3.64 3.08 3.38
CA LYS A 602 2.52 2.18 3.09
C LYS A 602 2.26 2.01 1.59
N SER A 603 2.50 3.04 0.80
CA SER A 603 2.33 3.00 -0.66
C SER A 603 3.37 3.89 -1.33
N VAL A 604 3.99 3.40 -2.39
CA VAL A 604 5.00 4.10 -3.18
C VAL A 604 4.31 4.69 -4.41
N THR A 605 4.11 6.01 -4.43
CA THR A 605 3.38 6.73 -5.49
C THR A 605 4.27 7.57 -6.38
N VAL A 606 5.56 7.42 -6.23
CA VAL A 606 6.60 8.06 -7.03
C VAL A 606 7.62 7.01 -7.48
N GLU A 607 8.26 7.24 -8.60
CA GLU A 607 9.36 6.41 -9.10
C GLU A 607 10.70 6.85 -8.51
#